data_116e52c14ef850cf24c703af7448a393
#
_entry.id   116e52c14ef850cf24c703af7448a393
#
_cell.length_a   1.000
_cell.length_b   1.000
_cell.length_c   1.000
_cell.angle_alpha   90.00
_cell.angle_beta   90.00
_cell.angle_gamma   90.00
#
_symmetry.space_group_name_H-M   'P 1'
#
loop_
_entity.id
_entity.type
_entity.pdbx_description
1 polymer ?
#
loop_
_entity_poly.entity_id
_entity_poly.type
_entity_poly.pdbx_seq_one_letter_code
_entity_poly.pdbx_strand_id
1 'polypeptide(L)'
;IEAAAVAGILGGNAAKELEVISEVTANQKAAMRRFLSNVPISVEAIDNGIIFDIIIALYCGTDSAVVRISQYHTNIVYIKKNNEVLLDNTARQTSAACNTETESGLTDRSLLTIANIYDFAETCDLDDVRPLLDTQILYNTQISEEGLLGDYGANIGSTYLKFYGNDVRNRAIAKAAAGSDARMSGCELPVVINSGSGNQGITVSVPVIEYAKALACPKERLYRALVLSNLIAIHEKTGIGRLSAYCGAVSAGCAAGCAIAYLQGADLKAVSHTLVNALAIVSGIICDGAKPSCAAKIASSVEAGILGYHMYQNGQQFRGGDGIVSKGVENTIRNIGMLGHDGMRETDKEIVKIMMQKP
;
A
#
# COMPACT_ATOMS: atom_id res chain seq x y z
N ILE A 1 2.72 -15.27 -10.80
CA ILE A 1 1.51 -14.90 -11.55
C ILE A 1 0.70 -16.15 -11.85
N GLU A 2 1.30 -17.22 -12.41
CA GLU A 2 0.65 -18.47 -12.79
C GLU A 2 -0.14 -19.09 -11.64
N ALA A 3 0.47 -19.15 -10.44
CA ALA A 3 -0.17 -19.71 -9.26
C ALA A 3 -1.44 -18.93 -8.85
N ALA A 4 -1.44 -17.60 -9.03
CA ALA A 4 -2.59 -16.75 -8.75
C ALA A 4 -3.75 -17.04 -9.72
N ALA A 5 -3.45 -17.22 -11.02
CA ALA A 5 -4.46 -17.58 -12.02
C ALA A 5 -5.08 -18.95 -11.70
N VAL A 6 -4.24 -19.95 -11.39
CA VAL A 6 -4.71 -21.31 -11.04
C VAL A 6 -5.51 -21.32 -9.74
N ALA A 7 -5.16 -20.49 -8.77
CA ALA A 7 -5.93 -20.34 -7.54
C ALA A 7 -7.35 -19.83 -7.81
N GLY A 8 -7.49 -18.86 -8.71
CA GLY A 8 -8.80 -18.37 -9.14
C GLY A 8 -9.62 -19.45 -9.87
N ILE A 9 -8.97 -20.25 -10.73
CA ILE A 9 -9.65 -21.31 -11.51
C ILE A 9 -10.16 -22.45 -10.61
N LEU A 10 -9.34 -22.95 -9.68
CA LEU A 10 -9.61 -24.17 -8.92
C LEU A 10 -10.18 -23.94 -7.52
N GLY A 11 -10.06 -22.72 -6.99
CA GLY A 11 -10.46 -22.41 -5.63
C GLY A 11 -11.21 -21.09 -5.48
N GLY A 12 -11.36 -20.33 -6.57
CA GLY A 12 -11.98 -19.02 -6.53
C GLY A 12 -13.49 -19.07 -6.29
N ASN A 13 -13.96 -18.26 -5.33
CA ASN A 13 -15.37 -17.97 -5.12
C ASN A 13 -15.64 -16.52 -5.53
N ALA A 14 -16.14 -16.32 -6.76
CA ALA A 14 -16.35 -15.00 -7.35
C ALA A 14 -17.31 -14.11 -6.52
N ALA A 15 -18.25 -14.69 -5.76
CA ALA A 15 -19.15 -13.95 -4.90
C ALA A 15 -18.47 -13.23 -3.73
N LYS A 16 -17.20 -13.60 -3.45
CA LYS A 16 -16.38 -12.97 -2.39
C LYS A 16 -15.49 -11.82 -2.90
N GLU A 17 -15.60 -11.47 -4.16
CA GLU A 17 -14.87 -10.35 -4.77
C GLU A 17 -13.36 -10.34 -4.44
N LEU A 18 -12.89 -9.39 -3.62
CA LEU A 18 -11.48 -9.27 -3.24
C LEU A 18 -11.01 -10.39 -2.28
N GLU A 19 -11.93 -11.13 -1.66
CA GLU A 19 -11.64 -12.30 -0.83
C GLU A 19 -11.82 -13.62 -1.59
N VAL A 20 -11.75 -13.59 -2.90
CA VAL A 20 -12.04 -14.69 -3.84
C VAL A 20 -11.35 -16.01 -3.51
N ILE A 21 -10.21 -16.01 -2.85
CA ILE A 21 -9.42 -17.21 -2.48
C ILE A 21 -9.41 -17.50 -0.97
N SER A 22 -10.23 -16.81 -0.16
CA SER A 22 -10.22 -16.96 1.31
C SER A 22 -10.62 -18.34 1.82
N GLU A 23 -11.32 -19.13 1.00
CA GLU A 23 -11.85 -20.46 1.38
C GLU A 23 -11.12 -21.62 0.67
N VAL A 24 -9.90 -21.41 0.15
CA VAL A 24 -9.15 -22.43 -0.56
C VAL A 24 -8.71 -23.55 0.39
N THR A 25 -9.19 -24.75 0.12
CA THR A 25 -8.93 -25.96 0.93
C THR A 25 -7.59 -26.61 0.61
N ALA A 26 -7.08 -27.46 1.51
CA ALA A 26 -5.88 -28.26 1.28
C ALA A 26 -5.97 -29.14 0.02
N ASN A 27 -7.14 -29.71 -0.27
CA ASN A 27 -7.38 -30.52 -1.47
C ASN A 27 -7.28 -29.66 -2.74
N GLN A 28 -7.82 -28.46 -2.74
CA GLN A 28 -7.69 -27.51 -3.85
C GLN A 28 -6.22 -27.07 -4.03
N LYS A 29 -5.48 -26.80 -2.95
CA LYS A 29 -4.04 -26.49 -3.02
C LYS A 29 -3.26 -27.63 -3.69
N ALA A 30 -3.58 -28.90 -3.37
CA ALA A 30 -2.97 -30.05 -4.04
C ALA A 30 -3.36 -30.17 -5.53
N ALA A 31 -4.62 -29.86 -5.88
CA ALA A 31 -5.07 -29.82 -7.26
C ALA A 31 -4.36 -28.70 -8.05
N MET A 32 -4.20 -27.51 -7.46
CA MET A 32 -3.46 -26.39 -8.06
C MET A 32 -2.01 -26.75 -8.40
N ARG A 33 -1.30 -27.45 -7.52
CA ARG A 33 0.07 -27.91 -7.80
C ARG A 33 0.10 -28.86 -9.01
N ARG A 34 -0.84 -29.81 -9.09
CA ARG A 34 -0.95 -30.72 -10.25
C ARG A 34 -1.28 -29.96 -11.53
N PHE A 35 -2.18 -28.98 -11.47
CA PHE A 35 -2.55 -28.17 -12.61
C PHE A 35 -1.35 -27.37 -13.14
N LEU A 36 -0.60 -26.71 -12.25
CA LEU A 36 0.61 -25.96 -12.60
C LEU A 36 1.68 -26.82 -13.29
N SER A 37 1.75 -28.11 -12.95
CA SER A 37 2.72 -29.04 -13.53
C SER A 37 2.29 -29.61 -14.88
N ASN A 38 0.98 -29.65 -15.18
CA ASN A 38 0.44 -30.40 -16.32
C ASN A 38 -0.24 -29.54 -17.38
N VAL A 39 -0.62 -28.29 -17.05
CA VAL A 39 -1.33 -27.40 -17.95
C VAL A 39 -0.41 -26.25 -18.35
N PRO A 40 -0.23 -25.99 -19.65
CA PRO A 40 0.58 -24.86 -20.10
C PRO A 40 -0.08 -23.54 -19.73
N ILE A 41 0.69 -22.64 -19.13
CA ILE A 41 0.27 -21.29 -18.76
C ILE A 41 1.32 -20.33 -19.32
N SER A 42 0.89 -19.39 -20.18
CA SER A 42 1.73 -18.30 -20.64
C SER A 42 1.42 -17.02 -19.87
N VAL A 43 2.44 -16.26 -19.54
CA VAL A 43 2.33 -14.93 -18.94
C VAL A 43 3.14 -13.97 -19.79
N GLU A 44 2.49 -12.91 -20.25
CA GLU A 44 3.07 -11.92 -21.15
C GLU A 44 2.89 -10.52 -20.58
N ALA A 45 3.89 -9.65 -20.75
CA ALA A 45 3.77 -8.25 -20.42
C ALA A 45 3.04 -7.50 -21.55
N ILE A 46 2.11 -6.64 -21.19
CA ILE A 46 1.36 -5.79 -22.13
C ILE A 46 1.96 -4.39 -22.08
N ASP A 47 2.45 -3.88 -23.20
CA ASP A 47 2.90 -2.48 -23.35
C ASP A 47 1.91 -1.68 -24.20
N ASN A 48 0.79 -1.31 -23.58
CA ASN A 48 -0.29 -0.54 -24.22
C ASN A 48 -0.46 0.87 -23.61
N GLY A 49 0.48 1.29 -22.74
CA GLY A 49 0.43 2.59 -22.07
C GLY A 49 -0.55 2.67 -20.90
N ILE A 50 -1.33 1.62 -20.60
CA ILE A 50 -2.24 1.57 -19.44
C ILE A 50 -1.44 1.04 -18.24
N ILE A 51 -1.42 1.80 -17.15
CA ILE A 51 -0.60 1.48 -15.97
C ILE A 51 -1.09 0.22 -15.26
N PHE A 52 -2.41 -0.01 -15.19
CA PHE A 52 -3.01 -1.19 -14.61
C PHE A 52 -3.92 -1.86 -15.63
N ASP A 53 -3.48 -2.98 -16.17
CA ASP A 53 -4.24 -3.76 -17.16
C ASP A 53 -3.96 -5.25 -16.99
N ILE A 54 -4.98 -6.03 -16.70
CA ILE A 54 -4.89 -7.47 -16.50
C ILE A 54 -5.87 -8.15 -17.44
N ILE A 55 -5.37 -8.99 -18.33
CA ILE A 55 -6.18 -9.83 -19.21
C ILE A 55 -5.95 -11.28 -18.83
N ILE A 56 -7.02 -12.01 -18.54
CA ILE A 56 -6.98 -13.44 -18.30
C ILE A 56 -7.82 -14.13 -19.37
N ALA A 57 -7.19 -15.03 -20.12
CA ALA A 57 -7.82 -15.88 -21.11
C ALA A 57 -7.70 -17.36 -20.73
N LEU A 58 -8.79 -18.08 -20.76
CA LEU A 58 -8.89 -19.49 -20.48
C LEU A 58 -9.39 -20.24 -21.71
N TYR A 59 -8.82 -21.41 -21.99
CA TYR A 59 -9.20 -22.27 -23.12
C TYR A 59 -9.37 -23.69 -22.65
N CYS A 60 -10.46 -24.35 -23.05
CA CYS A 60 -10.73 -25.76 -22.77
C CYS A 60 -11.43 -26.40 -23.98
N GLY A 61 -10.69 -27.18 -24.78
CA GLY A 61 -11.21 -27.70 -26.05
C GLY A 61 -11.64 -26.60 -26.99
N THR A 62 -12.94 -26.52 -27.30
CA THR A 62 -13.55 -25.46 -28.13
C THR A 62 -14.04 -24.27 -27.34
N ASP A 63 -14.06 -24.37 -26.01
CA ASP A 63 -14.56 -23.29 -25.13
C ASP A 63 -13.45 -22.32 -24.76
N SER A 64 -13.84 -21.06 -24.65
CA SER A 64 -12.94 -19.99 -24.21
C SER A 64 -13.66 -18.97 -23.33
N ALA A 65 -12.92 -18.36 -22.43
CA ALA A 65 -13.39 -17.22 -21.64
C ALA A 65 -12.27 -16.17 -21.51
N VAL A 66 -12.63 -14.91 -21.65
CA VAL A 66 -11.69 -13.79 -21.49
C VAL A 66 -12.30 -12.77 -20.57
N VAL A 67 -11.51 -12.31 -19.58
CA VAL A 67 -11.86 -11.21 -18.69
C VAL A 67 -10.73 -10.19 -18.70
N ARG A 68 -11.06 -8.90 -18.79
CA ARG A 68 -10.10 -7.80 -18.66
C ARG A 68 -10.52 -6.88 -17.52
N ILE A 69 -9.57 -6.61 -16.63
CA ILE A 69 -9.67 -5.62 -15.54
C ILE A 69 -8.69 -4.50 -15.87
N SER A 70 -9.12 -3.26 -15.83
CA SER A 70 -8.27 -2.14 -16.20
C SER A 70 -8.46 -0.93 -15.30
N GLN A 71 -7.40 -0.15 -15.10
CA GLN A 71 -7.30 1.08 -14.31
C GLN A 71 -7.41 0.87 -12.78
N TYR A 72 -8.30 0.04 -12.26
CA TYR A 72 -8.40 -0.29 -10.84
C TYR A 72 -8.96 -1.70 -10.59
N HIS A 73 -8.69 -2.25 -9.42
CA HIS A 73 -8.82 -3.68 -9.10
C HIS A 73 -10.21 -4.28 -9.29
N THR A 74 -11.27 -3.49 -9.21
CA THR A 74 -12.67 -3.94 -9.33
C THR A 74 -13.31 -3.54 -10.66
N ASN A 75 -12.56 -2.88 -11.56
CA ASN A 75 -13.09 -2.38 -12.82
C ASN A 75 -12.95 -3.43 -13.93
N ILE A 76 -13.91 -4.33 -14.00
CA ILE A 76 -14.02 -5.28 -15.12
C ILE A 76 -14.56 -4.52 -16.33
N VAL A 77 -13.77 -4.47 -17.41
CA VAL A 77 -14.09 -3.68 -18.60
C VAL A 77 -14.46 -4.53 -19.80
N TYR A 78 -14.10 -5.81 -19.78
CA TYR A 78 -14.43 -6.72 -20.86
C TYR A 78 -14.66 -8.14 -20.34
N ILE A 79 -15.72 -8.78 -20.82
CA ILE A 79 -16.01 -10.19 -20.57
C ILE A 79 -16.46 -10.80 -21.91
N LYS A 80 -15.81 -11.91 -22.30
CA LYS A 80 -16.20 -12.71 -23.47
C LYS A 80 -16.26 -14.18 -23.09
N LYS A 81 -17.25 -14.90 -23.60
CA LYS A 81 -17.37 -16.35 -23.49
C LYS A 81 -17.58 -16.92 -24.88
N ASN A 82 -16.68 -17.76 -25.34
CA ASN A 82 -16.67 -18.28 -26.72
C ASN A 82 -16.72 -17.11 -27.75
N ASN A 83 -17.74 -17.07 -28.56
CA ASN A 83 -17.94 -16.01 -29.57
C ASN A 83 -18.85 -14.87 -29.06
N GLU A 84 -19.40 -14.97 -27.85
CA GLU A 84 -20.32 -13.98 -27.28
C GLU A 84 -19.58 -12.99 -26.40
N VAL A 85 -19.75 -11.71 -26.66
CA VAL A 85 -19.25 -10.61 -25.81
C VAL A 85 -20.36 -10.27 -24.80
N LEU A 86 -20.08 -10.54 -23.52
CA LEU A 86 -21.03 -10.32 -22.43
C LEU A 86 -20.92 -8.91 -21.82
N LEU A 87 -19.73 -8.32 -21.89
CA LEU A 87 -19.47 -6.95 -21.44
C LEU A 87 -18.38 -6.33 -22.32
N ASP A 88 -18.61 -5.12 -22.81
CA ASP A 88 -17.58 -4.29 -23.46
C ASP A 88 -17.73 -2.83 -23.09
N ASN A 89 -16.91 -2.40 -22.15
CA ASN A 89 -16.75 -1.02 -21.70
C ASN A 89 -15.38 -0.43 -22.11
N THR A 90 -14.68 -1.07 -23.04
CA THR A 90 -13.32 -0.66 -23.46
C THR A 90 -13.29 0.71 -24.12
N ALA A 91 -14.31 1.08 -24.87
CA ALA A 91 -14.41 2.38 -25.55
C ALA A 91 -14.48 3.58 -24.60
N ARG A 92 -14.98 3.39 -23.38
CA ARG A 92 -15.00 4.45 -22.35
C ARG A 92 -13.62 4.79 -21.78
N GLN A 93 -12.60 3.97 -22.05
CA GLN A 93 -11.24 4.12 -21.53
C GLN A 93 -10.32 4.93 -22.42
N THR A 94 -10.55 4.95 -23.73
CA THR A 94 -9.71 5.66 -24.70
C THR A 94 -9.81 7.19 -24.57
N SER A 95 -10.88 7.70 -23.98
CA SER A 95 -11.03 9.14 -23.71
C SER A 95 -10.38 9.61 -22.39
N ALA A 96 -10.02 8.68 -21.50
CA ALA A 96 -9.40 8.98 -20.19
C ALA A 96 -7.86 8.82 -20.19
N ALA A 97 -7.26 8.35 -21.28
CA ALA A 97 -5.82 8.07 -21.35
C ALA A 97 -4.92 9.32 -21.43
N CYS A 98 -5.48 10.53 -21.42
CA CYS A 98 -4.70 11.76 -21.61
C CYS A 98 -4.93 12.86 -20.59
N ASN A 99 -5.72 12.66 -19.52
CA ASN A 99 -5.86 13.72 -18.52
C ASN A 99 -5.89 13.18 -17.10
N THR A 100 -4.99 13.71 -16.32
CA THR A 100 -5.12 13.90 -14.88
C THR A 100 -6.60 14.10 -14.51
N GLU A 101 -7.14 13.17 -13.69
CA GLU A 101 -8.19 13.48 -12.73
C GLU A 101 -9.54 13.99 -13.25
N THR A 102 -10.32 13.13 -13.84
CA THR A 102 -11.74 13.14 -13.52
C THR A 102 -12.24 11.69 -13.52
N GLU A 103 -11.97 11.00 -12.45
CA GLU A 103 -12.72 9.81 -12.05
C GLU A 103 -14.14 10.31 -11.68
N SER A 104 -14.96 10.60 -12.69
CA SER A 104 -16.36 10.99 -12.47
C SER A 104 -17.08 9.88 -11.72
N GLY A 105 -17.28 10.08 -10.43
CA GLY A 105 -17.85 9.11 -9.50
C GLY A 105 -16.94 8.74 -8.33
N LEU A 106 -15.67 9.16 -8.29
CA LEU A 106 -14.78 8.98 -7.15
C LEU A 106 -14.68 10.25 -6.30
N THR A 107 -14.24 10.08 -5.05
CA THR A 107 -14.07 11.17 -4.10
C THR A 107 -13.10 12.23 -4.63
N ASP A 108 -13.50 13.49 -4.57
CA ASP A 108 -12.63 14.62 -4.89
C ASP A 108 -11.47 14.70 -3.89
N ARG A 109 -10.27 14.45 -4.36
CA ARG A 109 -9.04 14.51 -3.55
C ARG A 109 -8.32 15.85 -3.62
N SER A 110 -8.82 16.80 -4.38
CA SER A 110 -8.24 18.17 -4.46
C SER A 110 -8.30 18.91 -3.13
N LEU A 111 -9.20 18.49 -2.24
CA LEU A 111 -9.33 19.01 -0.88
C LEU A 111 -8.21 18.56 0.06
N LEU A 112 -7.45 17.52 -0.31
CA LEU A 112 -6.39 16.99 0.53
C LEU A 112 -5.16 17.90 0.45
N THR A 113 -4.96 18.67 1.51
CA THR A 113 -3.70 19.35 1.83
C THR A 113 -3.32 19.00 3.25
N ILE A 114 -2.04 19.10 3.62
CA ILE A 114 -1.60 18.81 4.99
C ILE A 114 -2.32 19.67 6.01
N ALA A 115 -2.60 20.93 5.67
CA ALA A 115 -3.36 21.84 6.54
C ALA A 115 -4.81 21.36 6.73
N ASN A 116 -5.52 21.04 5.65
CA ASN A 116 -6.91 20.56 5.73
C ASN A 116 -7.00 19.19 6.42
N ILE A 117 -6.03 18.32 6.17
CA ILE A 117 -5.95 16.99 6.81
C ILE A 117 -5.73 17.13 8.32
N TYR A 118 -4.84 18.05 8.73
CA TYR A 118 -4.59 18.31 10.14
C TYR A 118 -5.83 18.90 10.84
N ASP A 119 -6.46 19.89 10.22
CA ASP A 119 -7.69 20.49 10.73
C ASP A 119 -8.83 19.46 10.84
N PHE A 120 -9.03 18.66 9.80
CA PHE A 120 -10.01 17.59 9.82
C PHE A 120 -9.71 16.55 10.92
N ALA A 121 -8.47 16.16 11.12
CA ALA A 121 -8.10 15.25 12.20
C ALA A 121 -8.43 15.81 13.59
N GLU A 122 -8.30 17.13 13.79
CA GLU A 122 -8.64 17.80 15.04
C GLU A 122 -10.16 18.00 15.24
N THR A 123 -10.93 18.18 14.17
CA THR A 123 -12.31 18.67 14.24
C THR A 123 -13.38 17.67 13.80
N CYS A 124 -13.01 16.58 13.09
CA CYS A 124 -13.99 15.61 12.59
C CYS A 124 -14.80 14.96 13.72
N ASP A 125 -16.05 14.63 13.42
CA ASP A 125 -16.83 13.74 14.27
C ASP A 125 -16.22 12.34 14.21
N LEU A 126 -15.75 11.86 15.35
CA LEU A 126 -15.11 10.55 15.42
C LEU A 126 -16.09 9.40 15.21
N ASP A 127 -17.39 9.60 15.39
CA ASP A 127 -18.39 8.56 15.16
C ASP A 127 -18.48 8.17 13.68
N ASP A 128 -18.16 9.09 12.75
CA ASP A 128 -18.10 8.82 11.31
C ASP A 128 -16.98 7.86 10.92
N VAL A 129 -15.87 7.88 11.64
CA VAL A 129 -14.66 7.12 11.29
C VAL A 129 -14.35 5.96 12.24
N ARG A 130 -14.97 5.94 13.42
CA ARG A 130 -14.74 4.95 14.49
C ARG A 130 -14.90 3.50 14.04
N PRO A 131 -15.96 3.09 13.33
CA PRO A 131 -16.13 1.69 12.93
C PRO A 131 -14.99 1.18 12.07
N LEU A 132 -14.51 2.03 11.12
CA LEU A 132 -13.38 1.70 10.26
C LEU A 132 -12.07 1.64 11.06
N LEU A 133 -11.83 2.61 11.93
CA LEU A 133 -10.60 2.68 12.72
C LEU A 133 -10.52 1.58 13.78
N ASP A 134 -11.62 1.21 14.41
CA ASP A 134 -11.67 0.05 15.34
C ASP A 134 -11.31 -1.24 14.60
N THR A 135 -11.82 -1.44 13.40
CA THR A 135 -11.47 -2.59 12.56
C THR A 135 -10.00 -2.54 12.14
N GLN A 136 -9.48 -1.37 11.77
CA GLN A 136 -8.06 -1.19 11.43
C GLN A 136 -7.15 -1.48 12.61
N ILE A 137 -7.47 -0.99 13.80
CA ILE A 137 -6.72 -1.25 15.01
C ILE A 137 -6.71 -2.76 15.30
N LEU A 138 -7.86 -3.41 15.24
CA LEU A 138 -8.00 -4.83 15.54
C LEU A 138 -7.18 -5.69 14.56
N TYR A 139 -7.48 -5.60 13.27
CA TYR A 139 -6.93 -6.50 12.27
C TYR A 139 -5.44 -6.27 12.04
N ASN A 140 -5.02 -5.00 11.93
CA ASN A 140 -3.62 -4.70 11.66
C ASN A 140 -2.73 -4.97 12.87
N THR A 141 -3.26 -4.89 14.09
CA THR A 141 -2.55 -5.34 15.30
C THR A 141 -2.42 -6.86 15.33
N GLN A 142 -3.51 -7.59 15.07
CA GLN A 142 -3.51 -9.07 15.11
C GLN A 142 -2.47 -9.65 14.14
N ILE A 143 -2.45 -9.23 12.88
CA ILE A 143 -1.48 -9.76 11.92
C ILE A 143 -0.04 -9.36 12.27
N SER A 144 0.17 -8.20 12.89
CA SER A 144 1.49 -7.76 13.33
C SER A 144 2.00 -8.57 14.53
N GLU A 145 1.13 -8.93 15.46
CA GLU A 145 1.45 -9.80 16.58
C GLU A 145 1.72 -11.22 16.11
N GLU A 146 0.91 -11.76 15.21
CA GLU A 146 1.13 -13.05 14.57
C GLU A 146 2.48 -13.09 13.83
N GLY A 147 2.82 -12.03 13.10
CA GLY A 147 4.09 -11.93 12.38
C GLY A 147 5.32 -11.89 13.29
N LEU A 148 5.19 -11.45 14.55
CA LEU A 148 6.29 -11.52 15.54
C LEU A 148 6.43 -12.91 16.16
N LEU A 149 5.34 -13.66 16.27
CA LEU A 149 5.30 -14.98 16.91
C LEU A 149 5.64 -16.10 15.93
N GLY A 150 5.22 -15.96 14.68
CA GLY A 150 5.39 -16.98 13.65
C GLY A 150 6.73 -16.86 12.90
N ASP A 151 6.96 -17.84 12.03
CA ASP A 151 8.12 -17.88 11.12
C ASP A 151 7.65 -17.46 9.73
N TYR A 152 7.74 -16.18 9.44
CA TYR A 152 7.21 -15.57 8.22
C TYR A 152 8.28 -14.80 7.44
N GLY A 153 8.41 -15.12 6.17
CA GLY A 153 9.24 -14.37 5.23
C GLY A 153 10.72 -14.34 5.63
N ALA A 154 11.24 -13.15 5.86
CA ALA A 154 12.60 -12.93 6.32
C ALA A 154 12.68 -12.60 7.83
N ASN A 155 11.56 -12.70 8.54
CA ASN A 155 11.48 -12.40 9.98
C ASN A 155 12.09 -11.04 10.35
N ILE A 156 11.81 -10.03 9.53
CA ILE A 156 12.40 -8.68 9.69
C ILE A 156 12.02 -8.10 11.04
N GLY A 157 10.72 -8.23 11.44
CA GLY A 157 10.24 -7.69 12.69
C GLY A 157 10.96 -8.29 13.92
N SER A 158 11.04 -9.61 14.03
CA SER A 158 11.72 -10.29 15.14
C SER A 158 13.23 -10.06 15.10
N THR A 159 13.83 -10.04 13.90
CA THR A 159 15.25 -9.69 13.71
C THR A 159 15.53 -8.28 14.22
N TYR A 160 14.67 -7.31 13.89
CA TYR A 160 14.83 -5.93 14.34
C TYR A 160 14.84 -5.82 15.86
N LEU A 161 13.88 -6.44 16.55
CA LEU A 161 13.84 -6.43 18.03
C LEU A 161 15.04 -7.13 18.66
N LYS A 162 15.50 -8.23 18.06
CA LYS A 162 16.65 -8.98 18.58
C LYS A 162 17.92 -8.17 18.57
N PHE A 163 18.17 -7.37 17.55
CA PHE A 163 19.44 -6.65 17.38
C PHE A 163 19.41 -5.20 17.86
N TYR A 164 18.24 -4.53 17.83
CA TYR A 164 18.11 -3.12 18.19
C TYR A 164 17.41 -2.88 19.54
N GLY A 165 16.87 -3.93 20.16
CA GLY A 165 16.19 -3.83 21.45
C GLY A 165 14.70 -3.50 21.33
N ASN A 166 14.04 -3.36 22.50
CA ASN A 166 12.57 -3.36 22.62
C ASN A 166 12.04 -2.02 23.20
N ASP A 167 12.61 -0.89 22.80
CA ASP A 167 12.00 0.41 23.08
C ASP A 167 10.80 0.68 22.15
N VAL A 168 10.05 1.76 22.41
CA VAL A 168 8.83 2.06 21.65
C VAL A 168 9.11 2.26 20.16
N ARG A 169 10.23 2.93 19.82
CA ARG A 169 10.63 3.15 18.43
C ARG A 169 10.86 1.82 17.72
N ASN A 170 11.66 0.97 18.30
CA ASN A 170 12.02 -0.33 17.74
C ASN A 170 10.80 -1.26 17.65
N ARG A 171 9.90 -1.26 18.66
CA ARG A 171 8.64 -2.01 18.57
C ARG A 171 7.72 -1.51 17.46
N ALA A 172 7.58 -0.21 17.30
CA ALA A 172 6.75 0.37 16.25
C ALA A 172 7.23 -0.06 14.85
N ILE A 173 8.53 0.01 14.61
CA ILE A 173 9.18 -0.44 13.37
C ILE A 173 9.00 -1.94 13.19
N ALA A 174 9.35 -2.72 14.22
CA ALA A 174 9.34 -4.17 14.16
C ALA A 174 7.94 -4.76 13.93
N LYS A 175 6.92 -4.24 14.62
CA LYS A 175 5.54 -4.71 14.47
C LYS A 175 4.97 -4.39 13.08
N ALA A 176 5.24 -3.22 12.52
CA ALA A 176 4.84 -2.91 11.15
C ALA A 176 5.51 -3.84 10.13
N ALA A 177 6.80 -4.11 10.30
CA ALA A 177 7.54 -5.06 9.47
C ALA A 177 7.00 -6.49 9.62
N ALA A 178 6.75 -6.95 10.85
CA ALA A 178 6.23 -8.29 11.13
C ALA A 178 4.86 -8.54 10.51
N GLY A 179 3.94 -7.56 10.57
CA GLY A 179 2.66 -7.66 9.90
C GLY A 179 2.80 -7.84 8.39
N SER A 180 3.80 -7.19 7.79
CA SER A 180 4.13 -7.39 6.37
C SER A 180 4.79 -8.76 6.13
N ASP A 181 5.70 -9.22 7.00
CA ASP A 181 6.29 -10.55 6.90
C ASP A 181 5.18 -11.63 6.86
N ALA A 182 4.24 -11.57 7.81
CA ALA A 182 3.10 -12.49 7.86
C ALA A 182 2.25 -12.40 6.59
N ARG A 183 1.82 -11.18 6.20
CA ARG A 183 0.97 -10.97 5.04
C ARG A 183 1.62 -11.44 3.73
N MET A 184 2.89 -11.12 3.50
CA MET A 184 3.61 -11.50 2.28
C MET A 184 3.93 -12.99 2.20
N SER A 185 3.83 -13.70 3.31
CA SER A 185 4.10 -15.14 3.40
C SER A 185 2.83 -16.01 3.52
N GLY A 186 1.65 -15.40 3.31
CA GLY A 186 0.39 -16.12 3.21
C GLY A 186 -0.36 -16.34 4.52
N CYS A 187 -0.11 -15.54 5.54
CA CYS A 187 -0.96 -15.49 6.73
C CYS A 187 -2.39 -15.09 6.32
N GLU A 188 -3.36 -15.87 6.78
CA GLU A 188 -4.78 -15.73 6.38
C GLU A 188 -5.53 -14.65 7.21
N LEU A 189 -4.88 -14.01 8.18
CA LEU A 189 -5.49 -12.94 8.95
C LEU A 189 -5.79 -11.72 8.08
N PRO A 190 -6.99 -11.12 8.24
CA PRO A 190 -7.39 -9.96 7.46
C PRO A 190 -6.61 -8.71 7.85
N VAL A 191 -6.55 -7.74 6.93
CA VAL A 191 -5.98 -6.41 7.17
C VAL A 191 -6.89 -5.33 6.63
N VAL A 192 -6.91 -4.17 7.28
CA VAL A 192 -7.51 -2.96 6.72
C VAL A 192 -6.46 -2.26 5.87
N ILE A 193 -6.80 -2.05 4.61
CA ILE A 193 -5.91 -1.47 3.59
C ILE A 193 -5.85 0.05 3.68
N ASN A 194 -4.80 0.64 3.09
CA ASN A 194 -4.75 2.05 2.72
C ASN A 194 -4.29 2.16 1.27
N SER A 195 -4.94 3.01 0.48
CA SER A 195 -4.60 3.24 -0.94
C SER A 195 -4.44 1.96 -1.77
N GLY A 196 -5.31 0.96 -1.51
CA GLY A 196 -5.33 -0.32 -2.23
C GLY A 196 -4.28 -1.35 -1.78
N SER A 197 -3.56 -1.11 -0.67
CA SER A 197 -2.52 -2.03 -0.18
C SER A 197 -2.65 -2.32 1.32
N GLY A 198 -2.65 -3.62 1.68
CA GLY A 198 -2.61 -4.06 3.08
C GLY A 198 -1.32 -3.64 3.78
N ASN A 199 -0.18 -3.72 3.10
CA ASN A 199 1.09 -3.27 3.66
C ASN A 199 1.07 -1.77 4.00
N GLN A 200 0.45 -0.93 3.16
CA GLN A 200 0.26 0.48 3.49
C GLN A 200 -0.66 0.66 4.70
N GLY A 201 -1.77 -0.09 4.76
CA GLY A 201 -2.69 -0.07 5.90
C GLY A 201 -2.03 -0.44 7.23
N ILE A 202 -1.20 -1.50 7.24
CA ILE A 202 -0.38 -1.89 8.40
C ILE A 202 0.58 -0.76 8.78
N THR A 203 1.27 -0.19 7.80
CA THR A 203 2.32 0.81 8.01
C THR A 203 1.79 2.14 8.55
N VAL A 204 0.61 2.61 8.07
CA VAL A 204 0.01 3.84 8.59
C VAL A 204 -0.58 3.69 9.99
N SER A 205 -0.90 2.46 10.43
CA SER A 205 -1.64 2.25 11.67
C SER A 205 -0.78 1.66 12.80
N VAL A 206 -0.07 0.58 12.58
CA VAL A 206 0.60 -0.19 13.64
C VAL A 206 1.64 0.64 14.41
N PRO A 207 2.53 1.42 13.77
CA PRO A 207 3.48 2.27 14.48
C PRO A 207 2.79 3.32 15.36
N VAL A 208 1.69 3.89 14.87
CA VAL A 208 0.89 4.90 15.59
C VAL A 208 0.24 4.27 16.81
N ILE A 209 -0.33 3.07 16.67
CA ILE A 209 -0.94 2.31 17.77
C ILE A 209 0.09 1.99 18.87
N GLU A 210 1.31 1.57 18.49
CA GLU A 210 2.37 1.28 19.45
C GLU A 210 2.82 2.53 20.23
N TYR A 211 2.97 3.66 19.55
CA TYR A 211 3.29 4.92 20.22
C TYR A 211 2.14 5.40 21.12
N ALA A 212 0.90 5.32 20.68
CA ALA A 212 -0.25 5.67 21.51
C ALA A 212 -0.33 4.83 22.79
N LYS A 213 -0.06 3.52 22.70
CA LYS A 213 0.03 2.62 23.85
C LYS A 213 1.17 3.06 24.80
N ALA A 214 2.36 3.32 24.28
CA ALA A 214 3.53 3.68 25.09
C ALA A 214 3.37 5.04 25.79
N LEU A 215 2.68 5.97 25.15
CA LEU A 215 2.38 7.30 25.68
C LEU A 215 1.13 7.33 26.57
N ALA A 216 0.44 6.18 26.75
CA ALA A 216 -0.84 6.09 27.44
C ALA A 216 -1.88 7.11 26.93
N CYS A 217 -1.92 7.34 25.63
CA CYS A 217 -2.83 8.30 25.03
C CYS A 217 -4.30 7.87 25.16
N PRO A 218 -5.21 8.82 25.39
CA PRO A 218 -6.65 8.55 25.32
C PRO A 218 -7.04 7.98 23.93
N LYS A 219 -8.07 7.13 23.89
CA LYS A 219 -8.53 6.49 22.64
C LYS A 219 -8.92 7.51 21.57
N GLU A 220 -9.53 8.63 21.97
CA GLU A 220 -9.81 9.75 21.07
C GLU A 220 -8.55 10.27 20.37
N ARG A 221 -7.46 10.49 21.10
CA ARG A 221 -6.20 10.98 20.54
C ARG A 221 -5.61 9.98 19.54
N LEU A 222 -5.72 8.67 19.81
CA LEU A 222 -5.32 7.63 18.86
C LEU A 222 -6.16 7.69 17.58
N TYR A 223 -7.48 7.83 17.66
CA TYR A 223 -8.32 7.93 16.46
C TYR A 223 -7.94 9.14 15.60
N ARG A 224 -7.75 10.31 16.19
CA ARG A 224 -7.32 11.52 15.47
C ARG A 224 -5.95 11.33 14.81
N ALA A 225 -5.01 10.69 15.49
CA ALA A 225 -3.71 10.35 14.93
C ALA A 225 -3.82 9.36 13.76
N LEU A 226 -4.71 8.38 13.83
CA LEU A 226 -4.97 7.44 12.74
C LEU A 226 -5.65 8.12 11.54
N VAL A 227 -6.60 9.04 11.77
CA VAL A 227 -7.19 9.88 10.71
C VAL A 227 -6.08 10.63 10.00
N LEU A 228 -5.21 11.32 10.75
CA LEU A 228 -4.09 12.08 10.20
C LEU A 228 -3.16 11.21 9.35
N SER A 229 -2.72 10.07 9.89
CA SER A 229 -1.82 9.14 9.20
C SER A 229 -2.43 8.59 7.91
N ASN A 230 -3.67 8.11 7.97
CA ASN A 230 -4.35 7.54 6.80
C ASN A 230 -4.53 8.59 5.70
N LEU A 231 -4.96 9.80 6.03
CA LEU A 231 -5.22 10.85 5.03
C LEU A 231 -3.93 11.42 4.43
N ILE A 232 -2.85 11.57 5.22
CA ILE A 232 -1.53 11.98 4.67
C ILE A 232 -1.05 10.96 3.65
N ALA A 233 -1.10 9.66 3.97
CA ALA A 233 -0.68 8.61 3.04
C ALA A 233 -1.53 8.60 1.75
N ILE A 234 -2.85 8.83 1.85
CA ILE A 234 -3.74 8.95 0.69
C ILE A 234 -3.36 10.18 -0.15
N HIS A 235 -3.09 11.31 0.49
CA HIS A 235 -2.69 12.54 -0.17
C HIS A 235 -1.39 12.38 -0.97
N GLU A 236 -0.34 11.86 -0.33
CA GLU A 236 0.92 11.55 -1.01
C GLU A 236 0.72 10.59 -2.19
N LYS A 237 -0.09 9.54 -1.99
CA LYS A 237 -0.35 8.54 -3.01
C LYS A 237 -1.15 9.08 -4.19
N THR A 238 -1.94 10.13 -4.00
CA THR A 238 -2.75 10.76 -5.06
C THR A 238 -1.86 11.25 -6.21
N GLY A 239 -0.75 11.93 -5.92
CA GLY A 239 0.19 12.42 -6.93
C GLY A 239 1.04 11.32 -7.59
N ILE A 240 1.30 10.22 -6.88
CA ILE A 240 2.09 9.07 -7.37
C ILE A 240 1.25 8.19 -8.31
N GLY A 241 -0.06 8.12 -8.07
CA GLY A 241 -0.97 7.26 -8.81
C GLY A 241 -1.13 5.86 -8.20
N ARG A 242 -1.99 5.02 -8.80
CA ARG A 242 -2.38 3.71 -8.27
C ARG A 242 -1.27 2.68 -8.29
N LEU A 243 -0.55 2.60 -9.40
CA LEU A 243 0.63 1.75 -9.59
C LEU A 243 1.81 2.61 -10.02
N SER A 244 2.95 2.35 -9.42
CA SER A 244 4.21 2.99 -9.72
C SER A 244 5.34 2.15 -9.13
N ALA A 245 6.52 2.23 -9.72
CA ALA A 245 7.73 1.73 -9.09
C ALA A 245 8.09 2.49 -7.80
N TYR A 246 7.45 3.61 -7.49
CA TYR A 246 7.57 4.25 -6.18
C TYR A 246 6.85 3.44 -5.11
N CYS A 247 7.56 3.02 -4.08
CA CYS A 247 7.01 2.15 -3.05
C CYS A 247 5.97 2.87 -2.18
N GLY A 248 4.72 2.40 -2.18
CA GLY A 248 3.65 2.97 -1.34
C GLY A 248 3.89 2.86 0.16
N ALA A 249 4.74 1.92 0.61
CA ALA A 249 5.14 1.82 2.01
C ALA A 249 5.95 3.06 2.47
N VAL A 250 6.62 3.76 1.54
CA VAL A 250 7.33 5.01 1.84
C VAL A 250 6.36 6.08 2.31
N SER A 251 5.32 6.36 1.51
CA SER A 251 4.27 7.31 1.89
C SER A 251 3.63 6.92 3.23
N ALA A 252 3.31 5.65 3.40
CA ALA A 252 2.70 5.15 4.63
C ALA A 252 3.60 5.32 5.86
N GLY A 253 4.92 5.07 5.74
CA GLY A 253 5.89 5.25 6.83
C GLY A 253 6.11 6.71 7.18
N CYS A 254 6.19 7.59 6.18
CA CYS A 254 6.27 9.05 6.39
C CYS A 254 5.02 9.58 7.12
N ALA A 255 3.84 9.15 6.68
CA ALA A 255 2.57 9.51 7.30
C ALA A 255 2.46 9.00 8.74
N ALA A 256 2.92 7.78 9.03
CA ALA A 256 2.99 7.25 10.39
C ALA A 256 3.90 8.11 11.29
N GLY A 257 5.05 8.58 10.78
CA GLY A 257 5.92 9.51 11.48
C GLY A 257 5.23 10.82 11.85
N CYS A 258 4.42 11.37 10.93
CA CYS A 258 3.60 12.56 11.18
C CYS A 258 2.58 12.35 12.32
N ALA A 259 1.89 11.19 12.31
CA ALA A 259 0.94 10.86 13.36
C ALA A 259 1.61 10.58 14.71
N ILE A 260 2.80 9.99 14.73
CA ILE A 260 3.61 9.82 15.94
C ILE A 260 4.02 11.19 16.50
N ALA A 261 4.43 12.13 15.64
CA ALA A 261 4.70 13.51 16.04
C ALA A 261 3.46 14.16 16.67
N TYR A 262 2.30 14.01 16.02
CA TYR A 262 1.01 14.50 16.52
C TYR A 262 0.67 13.92 17.90
N LEU A 263 0.83 12.62 18.13
CA LEU A 263 0.62 12.01 19.46
C LEU A 263 1.48 12.66 20.54
N GLN A 264 2.69 13.11 20.20
CA GLN A 264 3.63 13.80 21.08
C GLN A 264 3.39 15.32 21.17
N GLY A 265 2.28 15.83 20.66
CA GLY A 265 1.88 17.22 20.77
C GLY A 265 2.40 18.15 19.67
N ALA A 266 2.86 17.59 18.54
CA ALA A 266 3.30 18.39 17.41
C ALA A 266 2.15 19.16 16.77
N ASP A 267 2.39 20.42 16.47
CA ASP A 267 1.50 21.28 15.69
C ASP A 267 1.61 21.02 14.18
N LEU A 268 0.78 21.67 13.38
CA LEU A 268 0.78 21.58 11.92
C LEU A 268 2.17 21.83 11.32
N LYS A 269 2.93 22.77 11.88
CA LYS A 269 4.28 23.09 11.39
C LYS A 269 5.23 21.93 11.61
N ALA A 270 5.24 21.35 12.80
CA ALA A 270 6.08 20.20 13.13
C ALA A 270 5.70 18.97 12.29
N VAL A 271 4.41 18.69 12.09
CA VAL A 271 3.91 17.64 11.20
C VAL A 271 4.41 17.85 9.77
N SER A 272 4.30 19.08 9.24
CA SER A 272 4.75 19.41 7.87
C SER A 272 6.26 19.20 7.69
N HIS A 273 7.08 19.61 8.65
CA HIS A 273 8.53 19.40 8.60
C HIS A 273 8.90 17.93 8.78
N THR A 274 8.21 17.20 9.64
CA THR A 274 8.37 15.75 9.78
C THR A 274 8.17 15.05 8.45
N LEU A 275 7.10 15.38 7.73
CA LEU A 275 6.81 14.80 6.43
C LEU A 275 7.90 15.11 5.38
N VAL A 276 8.29 16.38 5.28
CA VAL A 276 9.35 16.80 4.32
C VAL A 276 10.67 16.08 4.62
N ASN A 277 11.06 16.02 5.89
CA ASN A 277 12.29 15.32 6.29
C ASN A 277 12.23 13.83 5.94
N ALA A 278 11.13 13.17 6.28
CA ALA A 278 10.94 11.74 5.99
C ALA A 278 10.98 11.45 4.48
N LEU A 279 10.25 12.21 3.69
CA LEU A 279 10.21 12.06 2.23
C LEU A 279 11.59 12.26 1.58
N ALA A 280 12.36 13.24 2.05
CA ALA A 280 13.71 13.48 1.55
C ALA A 280 14.65 12.30 1.83
N ILE A 281 14.44 11.57 2.94
CA ILE A 281 15.28 10.43 3.34
C ILE A 281 15.00 9.18 2.47
N VAL A 282 13.72 8.87 2.21
CA VAL A 282 13.35 7.53 1.68
C VAL A 282 12.74 7.53 0.28
N SER A 283 12.72 8.65 -0.42
CA SER A 283 12.05 8.78 -1.73
C SER A 283 12.66 7.93 -2.87
N GLY A 284 13.74 7.22 -2.63
CA GLY A 284 14.38 6.33 -3.61
C GLY A 284 14.02 4.86 -3.49
N ILE A 285 13.17 4.46 -2.55
CA ILE A 285 12.80 3.04 -2.36
C ILE A 285 11.80 2.61 -3.45
N ILE A 286 12.20 1.63 -4.26
CA ILE A 286 11.37 1.10 -5.35
C ILE A 286 10.40 0.01 -4.87
N CYS A 287 9.27 -0.11 -5.59
CA CYS A 287 8.32 -1.21 -5.47
C CYS A 287 8.57 -2.22 -6.59
N ASP A 288 8.93 -3.43 -6.23
CA ASP A 288 9.14 -4.57 -7.13
C ASP A 288 8.07 -5.67 -6.96
N GLY A 289 6.87 -5.26 -6.54
CA GLY A 289 5.74 -6.12 -6.26
C GLY A 289 5.68 -6.61 -4.81
N ALA A 290 4.63 -7.38 -4.49
CA ALA A 290 4.40 -7.95 -3.15
C ALA A 290 5.40 -9.08 -2.88
N LYS A 291 6.40 -8.83 -2.04
CA LYS A 291 7.53 -9.72 -1.75
C LYS A 291 7.90 -9.67 -0.27
N PRO A 292 8.63 -10.67 0.26
CA PRO A 292 9.14 -10.62 1.64
C PRO A 292 9.98 -9.37 1.95
N SER A 293 10.70 -8.82 0.96
CA SER A 293 11.46 -7.57 1.11
C SER A 293 10.61 -6.34 1.47
N CYS A 294 9.29 -6.41 1.30
CA CYS A 294 8.39 -5.32 1.71
C CYS A 294 8.50 -5.01 3.21
N ALA A 295 8.70 -6.02 4.05
CA ALA A 295 8.87 -5.83 5.49
C ALA A 295 10.07 -4.94 5.82
N ALA A 296 11.21 -5.14 5.15
CA ALA A 296 12.40 -4.30 5.34
C ALA A 296 12.20 -2.87 4.81
N LYS A 297 11.51 -2.71 3.68
CA LYS A 297 11.16 -1.39 3.12
C LYS A 297 10.23 -0.62 4.07
N ILE A 298 9.28 -1.31 4.72
CA ILE A 298 8.42 -0.75 5.77
C ILE A 298 9.25 -0.32 6.97
N ALA A 299 10.14 -1.18 7.47
CA ALA A 299 11.00 -0.82 8.60
C ALA A 299 11.78 0.47 8.32
N SER A 300 12.44 0.57 7.15
CA SER A 300 13.18 1.76 6.74
C SER A 300 12.29 3.02 6.63
N SER A 301 11.06 2.85 6.13
CA SER A 301 10.15 3.98 5.93
C SER A 301 9.59 4.52 7.25
N VAL A 302 9.23 3.64 8.19
CA VAL A 302 8.78 4.02 9.54
C VAL A 302 9.92 4.68 10.31
N GLU A 303 11.15 4.14 10.19
CA GLU A 303 12.34 4.73 10.79
C GLU A 303 12.58 6.15 10.29
N ALA A 304 12.50 6.38 8.97
CA ALA A 304 12.64 7.70 8.38
C ALA A 304 11.55 8.68 8.86
N GLY A 305 10.31 8.20 9.02
CA GLY A 305 9.22 8.99 9.59
C GLY A 305 9.52 9.48 11.01
N ILE A 306 9.97 8.57 11.87
CA ILE A 306 10.33 8.89 13.25
C ILE A 306 11.58 9.80 13.32
N LEU A 307 12.60 9.51 12.50
CA LEU A 307 13.80 10.34 12.40
C LEU A 307 13.46 11.75 11.92
N GLY A 308 12.56 11.89 10.95
CA GLY A 308 12.12 13.18 10.45
C GLY A 308 11.54 14.08 11.53
N TYR A 309 10.80 13.50 12.47
CA TYR A 309 10.30 14.22 13.65
C TYR A 309 11.43 14.58 14.64
N HIS A 310 12.32 13.65 14.95
CA HIS A 310 13.44 13.92 15.85
C HIS A 310 14.38 15.00 15.28
N MET A 311 14.59 15.04 13.96
CA MET A 311 15.31 16.13 13.31
C MET A 311 14.66 17.48 13.61
N TYR A 312 13.33 17.58 13.43
CA TYR A 312 12.59 18.79 13.73
C TYR A 312 12.72 19.22 15.21
N GLN A 313 12.55 18.27 16.14
CA GLN A 313 12.72 18.52 17.57
C GLN A 313 14.12 19.06 17.90
N ASN A 314 15.14 18.63 17.17
CA ASN A 314 16.52 19.11 17.30
C ASN A 314 16.82 20.38 16.49
N GLY A 315 15.79 21.07 15.98
CA GLY A 315 15.94 22.28 15.19
C GLY A 315 16.53 22.08 13.78
N GLN A 316 16.56 20.83 13.30
CA GLN A 316 17.10 20.45 11.98
C GLN A 316 16.00 20.13 10.99
N GLN A 317 16.23 20.50 9.74
CA GLN A 317 15.29 20.23 8.63
C GLN A 317 16.00 20.32 7.29
N PHE A 318 15.50 19.59 6.30
CA PHE A 318 15.83 19.84 4.91
C PHE A 318 15.09 21.09 4.42
N ARG A 319 15.73 21.85 3.55
CA ARG A 319 15.25 23.16 3.08
C ARG A 319 14.89 23.14 1.61
N GLY A 320 14.05 24.06 1.19
CA GLY A 320 13.78 24.23 -0.24
C GLY A 320 15.09 24.52 -1.01
N GLY A 321 15.36 23.69 -2.01
CA GLY A 321 16.61 23.67 -2.76
C GLY A 321 17.53 22.49 -2.44
N ASP A 322 17.23 21.72 -1.37
CA ASP A 322 17.96 20.49 -1.06
C ASP A 322 17.42 19.34 -1.96
N GLY A 323 17.95 19.25 -3.17
CA GLY A 323 17.54 18.23 -4.14
C GLY A 323 16.07 18.38 -4.56
N ILE A 324 15.26 17.34 -4.26
CA ILE A 324 13.82 17.32 -4.59
C ILE A 324 12.95 18.09 -3.60
N VAL A 325 13.49 18.58 -2.49
CA VAL A 325 12.75 19.36 -1.50
C VAL A 325 12.50 20.77 -2.02
N SER A 326 11.25 21.19 -1.95
CA SER A 326 10.83 22.54 -2.32
C SER A 326 10.29 23.30 -1.11
N LYS A 327 10.21 24.64 -1.23
CA LYS A 327 9.59 25.46 -0.19
C LYS A 327 8.11 25.12 -0.07
N GLY A 328 7.70 24.72 1.14
CA GLY A 328 6.34 24.28 1.44
C GLY A 328 6.13 22.78 1.24
N VAL A 329 5.40 22.16 2.17
CA VAL A 329 5.17 20.71 2.20
C VAL A 329 4.46 20.21 0.93
N GLU A 330 3.44 20.93 0.46
CA GLU A 330 2.66 20.58 -0.73
C GLU A 330 3.53 20.53 -2.01
N ASN A 331 4.49 21.45 -2.13
CA ASN A 331 5.39 21.47 -3.28
C ASN A 331 6.35 20.28 -3.25
N THR A 332 6.81 19.86 -2.08
CA THR A 332 7.63 18.65 -1.92
C THR A 332 6.82 17.40 -2.24
N ILE A 333 5.57 17.29 -1.74
CA ILE A 333 4.65 16.18 -2.08
C ILE A 333 4.43 16.12 -3.59
N ARG A 334 4.21 17.27 -4.25
CA ARG A 334 4.04 17.33 -5.71
C ARG A 334 5.28 16.83 -6.45
N ASN A 335 6.48 17.23 -6.03
CA ASN A 335 7.74 16.76 -6.64
C ASN A 335 7.89 15.25 -6.50
N ILE A 336 7.56 14.68 -5.34
CA ILE A 336 7.56 13.24 -5.11
C ILE A 336 6.51 12.55 -5.99
N GLY A 337 5.33 13.15 -6.10
CA GLY A 337 4.27 12.68 -7.00
C GLY A 337 4.75 12.60 -8.44
N MET A 338 5.35 13.66 -8.97
CA MET A 338 5.91 13.70 -10.33
C MET A 338 7.03 12.66 -10.52
N LEU A 339 7.93 12.52 -9.54
CA LEU A 339 8.98 11.50 -9.58
C LEU A 339 8.38 10.09 -9.64
N GLY A 340 7.39 9.81 -8.80
CA GLY A 340 6.73 8.50 -8.76
C GLY A 340 5.88 8.22 -9.99
N HIS A 341 5.13 9.21 -10.47
CA HIS A 341 4.20 9.06 -11.59
C HIS A 341 4.92 9.04 -12.95
N ASP A 342 5.76 10.05 -13.20
CA ASP A 342 6.39 10.23 -14.52
C ASP A 342 7.82 9.69 -14.53
N GLY A 343 8.62 10.03 -13.51
CA GLY A 343 10.04 9.70 -13.47
C GLY A 343 10.32 8.20 -13.34
N MET A 344 9.45 7.43 -12.71
CA MET A 344 9.64 5.99 -12.50
C MET A 344 8.95 5.08 -13.54
N ARG A 345 8.39 5.62 -14.61
CA ARG A 345 7.73 4.81 -15.67
C ARG A 345 8.66 3.78 -16.31
N GLU A 346 9.86 4.21 -16.69
CA GLU A 346 10.85 3.29 -17.27
C GLU A 346 11.39 2.31 -16.24
N THR A 347 11.54 2.75 -14.98
CA THR A 347 11.91 1.87 -13.86
C THR A 347 10.89 0.75 -13.68
N ASP A 348 9.60 1.06 -13.76
CA ASP A 348 8.52 0.06 -13.66
C ASP A 348 8.59 -0.97 -14.79
N LYS A 349 8.80 -0.53 -16.03
CA LYS A 349 8.99 -1.43 -17.18
C LYS A 349 10.21 -2.34 -17.02
N GLU A 350 11.32 -1.80 -16.57
CA GLU A 350 12.53 -2.59 -16.32
C GLU A 350 12.34 -3.61 -15.20
N ILE A 351 11.64 -3.25 -14.11
CA ILE A 351 11.28 -4.19 -13.05
C ILE A 351 10.43 -5.34 -13.61
N VAL A 352 9.41 -5.03 -14.42
CA VAL A 352 8.57 -6.05 -15.05
C VAL A 352 9.40 -6.97 -15.93
N LYS A 353 10.31 -6.43 -16.78
CA LYS A 353 11.21 -7.24 -17.61
C LYS A 353 12.08 -8.18 -16.76
N ILE A 354 12.69 -7.67 -15.68
CA ILE A 354 13.49 -8.47 -14.77
C ILE A 354 12.64 -9.60 -14.14
N MET A 355 11.42 -9.29 -13.70
CA MET A 355 10.53 -10.28 -13.09
C MET A 355 10.02 -11.34 -14.07
N MET A 356 9.97 -11.03 -15.37
CA MET A 356 9.60 -11.96 -16.43
C MET A 356 10.77 -12.85 -16.91
N GLN A 357 12.01 -12.43 -16.64
CA GLN A 357 13.19 -13.28 -16.88
C GLN A 357 13.21 -14.37 -15.81
N LYS A 358 12.66 -15.54 -16.14
CA LYS A 358 12.80 -16.73 -15.27
C LYS A 358 14.24 -17.21 -15.36
N PRO A 359 14.86 -17.64 -14.21
CA PRO A 359 16.15 -18.31 -14.24
C PRO A 359 16.07 -19.67 -14.92
#